data_365f444e0f239c1f17b1d84588f3aac4
#
_entry.id   365f444e0f239c1f17b1d84588f3aac4
#
_cell.length_a   1.000
_cell.length_b   1.000
_cell.length_c   1.000
_cell.angle_alpha   90.00
_cell.angle_beta   90.00
_cell.angle_gamma   90.00
#
_symmetry.space_group_name_H-M   'P 1'
#
loop_
_entity.id
_entity.type
_entity.pdbx_description
1 polymer ?
#
loop_
_entity_poly.entity_id
_entity_poly.type
_entity_poly.pdbx_seq_one_letter_code
_entity_poly.pdbx_strand_id
1 'polypeptide(L)'
;MPKRDPHEFKDDVVRVARTRDVSLESIAADFGISVTTLKRWMAQADVDDRVIEGVTTTEQAELAELRRRNRRLEQEVEILRRATAYFAKDSAPK
;
A
#
# COMPACT_ATOMS: atom_id res chain seq x y z
N MET A 1 25.33 -12.08 -5.01
CA MET A 1 25.08 -10.69 -4.69
C MET A 1 23.71 -10.53 -4.05
N PRO A 2 23.64 -9.82 -2.95
CA PRO A 2 22.33 -9.56 -2.39
C PRO A 2 21.49 -8.74 -3.37
N LYS A 3 20.25 -9.11 -3.55
CA LYS A 3 19.34 -8.36 -4.41
C LYS A 3 19.02 -7.04 -3.72
N ARG A 4 18.99 -5.95 -4.49
CA ARG A 4 18.55 -4.66 -3.97
C ARG A 4 17.10 -4.75 -3.53
N ASP A 5 16.79 -4.10 -2.41
CA ASP A 5 15.43 -3.90 -1.97
C ASP A 5 14.68 -3.12 -3.06
N PRO A 6 13.47 -3.55 -3.49
CA PRO A 6 12.67 -2.81 -4.45
C PRO A 6 12.43 -1.35 -4.06
N HIS A 7 12.31 -1.04 -2.78
CA HIS A 7 12.15 0.34 -2.30
C HIS A 7 13.40 1.17 -2.54
N GLU A 8 14.57 0.60 -2.29
CA GLU A 8 15.83 1.30 -2.56
C GLU A 8 15.99 1.61 -4.03
N PHE A 9 15.63 0.67 -4.89
CA PHE A 9 15.67 0.86 -6.34
C PHE A 9 14.74 2.00 -6.77
N LYS A 10 13.51 2.01 -6.31
CA LYS A 10 12.56 3.08 -6.61
C LYS A 10 13.06 4.44 -6.14
N ASP A 11 13.58 4.49 -4.91
CA ASP A 11 14.10 5.73 -4.32
C ASP A 11 15.27 6.26 -5.13
N ASP A 12 16.18 5.39 -5.56
CA ASP A 12 17.32 5.76 -6.38
C ASP A 12 16.87 6.32 -7.73
N VAL A 13 15.92 5.66 -8.38
CA VAL A 13 15.40 6.09 -9.68
C VAL A 13 14.74 7.47 -9.56
N VAL A 14 13.91 7.67 -8.56
CA VAL A 14 13.23 8.95 -8.33
C VAL A 14 14.25 10.06 -8.03
N ARG A 15 15.24 9.76 -7.21
CA ARG A 15 16.28 10.73 -6.87
C ARG A 15 17.03 11.18 -8.14
N VAL A 16 17.42 10.23 -8.99
CA VAL A 16 18.10 10.53 -10.25
C VAL A 16 17.20 11.35 -11.16
N ALA A 17 15.90 11.00 -11.24
CA ALA A 17 14.95 11.73 -12.09
C ALA A 17 14.76 13.18 -11.62
N ARG A 18 14.81 13.42 -10.30
CA ARG A 18 14.66 14.77 -9.73
C ARG A 18 15.88 15.64 -9.93
N THR A 19 17.06 15.04 -9.98
CA THR A 19 18.32 15.78 -9.97
C THR A 19 18.99 15.88 -11.33
N ARG A 20 18.66 15.00 -12.28
CA ARG A 20 19.26 15.02 -13.60
C ARG A 20 18.53 15.95 -14.56
N ASP A 21 19.30 16.65 -15.35
CA ASP A 21 18.79 17.56 -16.38
C ASP A 21 18.69 16.82 -17.73
N VAL A 22 18.04 15.66 -17.72
CA VAL A 22 17.81 14.83 -18.91
C VAL A 22 16.36 14.42 -18.95
N SER A 23 15.88 13.99 -20.11
CA SER A 23 14.48 13.62 -20.30
C SER A 23 14.10 12.40 -19.46
N LEU A 24 12.85 12.34 -19.07
CA LEU A 24 12.32 11.19 -18.33
C LEU A 24 12.39 9.91 -19.14
N GLU A 25 12.21 9.99 -20.46
CA GLU A 25 12.38 8.85 -21.36
C GLU A 25 13.77 8.25 -21.28
N SER A 26 14.79 9.11 -21.25
CA SER A 26 16.18 8.68 -21.15
C SER A 26 16.45 7.98 -19.82
N ILE A 27 15.97 8.56 -18.74
CA ILE A 27 16.15 8.00 -17.40
C ILE A 27 15.42 6.65 -17.28
N ALA A 28 14.19 6.58 -17.76
CA ALA A 28 13.41 5.34 -17.75
C ALA A 28 14.11 4.23 -18.53
N ALA A 29 14.65 4.56 -19.71
CA ALA A 29 15.39 3.61 -20.54
C ALA A 29 16.64 3.10 -19.81
N ASP A 30 17.39 4.00 -19.16
CA ASP A 30 18.59 3.65 -18.42
C ASP A 30 18.33 2.67 -17.28
N PHE A 31 17.18 2.79 -16.62
CA PHE A 31 16.79 1.90 -15.51
C PHE A 31 15.93 0.72 -15.95
N GLY A 32 15.59 0.62 -17.24
CA GLY A 32 14.80 -0.50 -17.75
C GLY A 32 13.35 -0.47 -17.33
N ILE A 33 12.77 0.71 -17.12
CA ILE A 33 11.37 0.89 -16.74
C ILE A 33 10.66 1.76 -17.77
N SER A 34 9.32 1.74 -17.76
CA SER A 34 8.53 2.61 -18.64
C SER A 34 8.46 4.03 -18.08
N VAL A 35 8.25 5.00 -18.96
CA VAL A 35 8.03 6.40 -18.56
C VAL A 35 6.81 6.52 -17.65
N THR A 36 5.76 5.77 -17.95
CA THR A 36 4.54 5.76 -17.13
C THR A 36 4.84 5.32 -15.70
N THR A 37 5.64 4.25 -15.55
CA THR A 37 6.07 3.76 -14.24
C THR A 37 6.90 4.83 -13.51
N LEU A 38 7.84 5.45 -14.21
CA LEU A 38 8.68 6.49 -13.63
C LEU A 38 7.84 7.67 -13.14
N LYS A 39 6.90 8.16 -13.95
CA LYS A 39 6.01 9.26 -13.57
C LYS A 39 5.17 8.90 -12.35
N ARG A 40 4.68 7.67 -12.29
CA ARG A 40 3.90 7.18 -11.15
C ARG A 40 4.73 7.17 -9.87
N TRP A 41 5.97 6.68 -9.97
CA TRP A 41 6.87 6.65 -8.81
C TRP A 41 7.22 8.05 -8.33
N MET A 42 7.44 8.98 -9.25
CA MET A 42 7.73 10.38 -8.91
C MET A 42 6.53 11.04 -8.22
N ALA A 43 5.33 10.82 -8.73
CA ALA A 43 4.11 11.36 -8.13
C ALA A 43 3.90 10.81 -6.71
N GLN A 44 4.10 9.50 -6.52
CA GLN A 44 3.97 8.90 -5.20
C GLN A 44 5.05 9.42 -4.23
N ALA A 45 6.26 9.60 -4.72
CA ALA A 45 7.34 10.17 -3.91
C ALA A 45 7.02 11.61 -3.47
N ASP A 46 6.41 12.40 -4.36
CA ASP A 46 5.99 13.75 -4.01
C ASP A 46 4.93 13.74 -2.91
N VAL A 47 4.02 12.79 -2.94
CA VAL A 47 3.03 12.62 -1.87
C VAL A 47 3.72 12.18 -0.58
N ASP A 48 4.61 11.19 -0.66
CA ASP A 48 5.34 10.69 0.51
C ASP A 48 6.19 11.77 1.17
N ASP A 49 6.76 12.67 0.37
CA ASP A 49 7.55 13.81 0.86
C ASP A 49 6.67 15.01 1.21
N ARG A 50 5.35 14.89 1.09
CA ARG A 50 4.38 15.95 1.37
C ARG A 50 4.56 17.19 0.48
N VAL A 51 5.10 17.01 -0.72
CA VAL A 51 5.17 18.08 -1.72
C VAL A 51 3.78 18.39 -2.25
N ILE A 52 2.96 17.35 -2.44
CA ILE A 52 1.55 17.48 -2.82
C ILE A 52 0.68 16.66 -1.87
N GLU A 53 -0.61 16.98 -1.80
CA GLU A 53 -1.54 16.22 -0.97
C GLU A 53 -1.84 14.87 -1.61
N GLY A 54 -2.07 13.86 -0.77
CA GLY A 54 -2.41 12.52 -1.18
C GLY A 54 -2.13 11.53 -0.06
N VAL A 55 -2.40 10.26 -0.34
CA VAL A 55 -2.17 9.18 0.63
C VAL A 55 -0.75 8.65 0.44
N THR A 56 0.09 8.77 1.46
CA THR A 56 1.47 8.28 1.40
C THR A 56 1.52 6.77 1.32
N THR A 57 2.67 6.23 0.92
CA THR A 57 2.90 4.78 0.87
C THR A 57 2.68 4.15 2.25
N THR A 58 3.16 4.80 3.30
CA THR A 58 2.96 4.34 4.68
C THR A 58 1.48 4.33 5.06
N GLU A 59 0.76 5.40 4.74
CA GLU A 59 -0.68 5.47 5.00
C GLU A 59 -1.46 4.41 4.23
N GLN A 60 -1.07 4.12 2.98
CA GLN A 60 -1.67 3.05 2.20
C GLN A 60 -1.49 1.69 2.86
N ALA A 61 -0.27 1.43 3.37
CA ALA A 61 0.01 0.20 4.09
C ALA A 61 -0.82 0.08 5.38
N GLU A 62 -0.94 1.18 6.12
CA GLU A 62 -1.77 1.23 7.32
C GLU A 62 -3.24 0.98 7.01
N LEU A 63 -3.76 1.61 5.94
CA LEU A 63 -5.15 1.39 5.53
C LEU A 63 -5.40 -0.07 5.14
N ALA A 64 -4.47 -0.68 4.41
CA ALA A 64 -4.59 -2.08 4.02
C ALA A 64 -4.62 -2.99 5.25
N GLU A 65 -3.75 -2.73 6.24
CA GLU A 65 -3.71 -3.49 7.49
C GLU A 65 -4.99 -3.32 8.29
N LEU A 66 -5.47 -2.08 8.42
CA LEU A 66 -6.71 -1.80 9.14
C LEU A 66 -7.93 -2.45 8.47
N ARG A 67 -7.96 -2.48 7.15
CA ARG A 67 -9.03 -3.15 6.40
C ARG A 67 -9.03 -4.65 6.64
N ARG A 68 -7.84 -5.28 6.64
CA ARG A 68 -7.71 -6.72 6.94
C ARG A 68 -8.16 -7.02 8.37
N ARG A 69 -7.73 -6.19 9.32
CA ARG A 69 -8.09 -6.33 10.73
C ARG A 69 -9.59 -6.15 10.93
N ASN A 70 -10.18 -5.17 10.25
CA ASN A 70 -11.61 -4.91 10.32
C ASN A 70 -12.42 -6.10 9.79
N ARG A 71 -12.02 -6.67 8.63
CA ARG A 71 -12.71 -7.85 8.09
C ARG A 71 -12.63 -9.03 9.06
N ARG A 72 -11.47 -9.23 9.69
CA ARG A 72 -11.29 -10.30 10.69
C ARG A 72 -12.23 -10.11 11.87
N LEU A 73 -12.28 -8.89 12.40
CA LEU A 73 -13.16 -8.56 13.53
C LEU A 73 -14.63 -8.74 13.18
N GLU A 74 -15.04 -8.33 11.98
CA GLU A 74 -16.40 -8.53 11.49
C GLU A 74 -16.76 -10.01 11.42
N GLN A 75 -15.83 -10.84 10.93
CA GLN A 75 -16.03 -12.29 10.90
C GLN A 75 -16.14 -12.87 12.30
N GLU A 76 -15.30 -12.43 13.23
CA GLU A 76 -15.37 -12.89 14.62
C GLU A 76 -16.69 -12.50 15.28
N VAL A 77 -17.16 -11.28 15.03
CA VAL A 77 -18.45 -10.82 15.55
C VAL A 77 -19.58 -11.68 14.99
N GLU A 78 -19.55 -11.98 13.70
CA GLU A 78 -20.59 -12.80 13.04
C GLU A 78 -20.60 -14.22 13.63
N ILE A 79 -19.43 -14.81 13.84
CA ILE A 79 -19.32 -16.14 14.45
C ILE A 79 -19.89 -16.12 15.86
N LEU A 80 -19.55 -15.10 16.64
CA LEU A 80 -20.06 -14.95 18.02
C LEU A 80 -21.58 -14.75 18.05
N ARG A 81 -22.12 -13.99 17.11
CA ARG A 81 -23.57 -13.81 17.00
C ARG A 81 -24.29 -15.14 16.74
N ARG A 82 -23.75 -15.93 15.82
CA ARG A 82 -24.31 -17.23 15.49
C ARG A 82 -24.23 -18.18 16.67
N ALA A 83 -23.09 -18.19 17.37
CA ALA A 83 -22.92 -19.00 18.56
C ALA A 83 -23.90 -18.58 19.66
N THR A 84 -24.03 -17.27 19.89
CA THR A 84 -24.96 -16.74 20.89
C THR A 84 -26.39 -17.13 20.58
N ALA A 85 -26.81 -16.97 19.31
CA ALA A 85 -28.15 -17.36 18.87
C ALA A 85 -28.41 -18.85 19.05
N TYR A 86 -27.40 -19.67 18.72
CA TYR A 86 -27.48 -21.10 18.89
C TYR A 86 -27.68 -21.49 20.38
N PHE A 87 -26.86 -20.93 21.25
CA PHE A 87 -26.97 -21.19 22.68
C PHE A 87 -28.27 -20.67 23.28
N ALA A 88 -28.73 -19.50 22.86
CA ALA A 88 -30.00 -18.94 23.30
C ALA A 88 -31.18 -19.83 22.90
N LYS A 89 -31.17 -20.36 21.67
CA LYS A 89 -32.18 -21.29 21.19
C LYS A 89 -32.21 -22.57 22.03
N ASP A 90 -31.00 -23.11 22.30
CA ASP A 90 -30.85 -24.37 23.05
C ASP A 90 -31.27 -24.22 24.51
N SER A 91 -31.12 -23.02 25.10
CA SER A 91 -31.42 -22.72 26.49
C SER A 91 -32.81 -22.18 26.68
N ALA A 92 -33.56 -21.89 25.60
CA ALA A 92 -34.90 -21.32 25.69
C ALA A 92 -35.87 -22.29 26.37
N PRO A 93 -36.71 -21.82 27.29
CA PRO A 93 -37.72 -22.67 27.88
C PRO A 93 -38.73 -23.10 26.82
N LYS A 94 -39.15 -24.33 26.89
CA LYS A 94 -40.17 -24.89 25.99
C LYS A 94 -41.55 -24.41 26.36
#